data_23fa5214babaf3f4619fae90e439a751
#
_entry.id   23fa5214babaf3f4619fae90e439a751
#
_cell.length_a   1.000
_cell.length_b   1.000
_cell.length_c   1.000
_cell.angle_alpha   90.00
_cell.angle_beta   90.00
_cell.angle_gamma   90.00
#
_symmetry.space_group_name_H-M   'P 1'
#
loop_
_entity.id
_entity.type
_entity.pdbx_description
1 polymer ?
#
loop_
_entity_poly.entity_id
_entity_poly.type
_entity_poly.pdbx_seq_one_letter_code
_entity_poly.pdbx_strand_id
1 'polypeptide(L)'
;MELDQAKAQIGAIKSQDPNNLVYHLLANYVDFLYLSIQEDRAYLDHNLPLKNERIEALDALPDSNPYKAYAQAEIMVQWAMVRFRFEEYFQEHI
;
A
#
# COMPACT_ATOMS: atom_id res chain seq x y z
N MET A 1 -13.76 -2.96 9.06
CA MET A 1 -12.34 -2.62 9.28
C MET A 1 -12.25 -1.18 9.74
N GLU A 2 -11.56 -0.95 10.85
CA GLU A 2 -11.37 0.38 11.43
C GLU A 2 -10.22 1.10 10.73
N LEU A 3 -10.49 1.63 9.55
CA LEU A 3 -9.47 2.22 8.68
C LEU A 3 -8.78 3.42 9.32
N ASP A 4 -9.55 4.32 9.90
CA ASP A 4 -8.99 5.54 10.50
C ASP A 4 -8.09 5.23 11.69
N GLN A 5 -8.47 4.24 12.51
CA GLN A 5 -7.67 3.81 13.64
C GLN A 5 -6.37 3.16 13.17
N ALA A 6 -6.45 2.30 12.15
CA ALA A 6 -5.26 1.66 11.58
C ALA A 6 -4.31 2.72 11.01
N LYS A 7 -4.83 3.71 10.28
CA LYS A 7 -4.00 4.77 9.72
C LYS A 7 -3.36 5.64 10.80
N ALA A 8 -4.08 5.89 11.90
CA ALA A 8 -3.53 6.66 13.01
C ALA A 8 -2.35 5.93 13.66
N GLN A 9 -2.47 4.63 13.87
CA GLN A 9 -1.40 3.82 14.46
C GLN A 9 -0.18 3.77 13.54
N ILE A 10 -0.39 3.62 12.23
CA ILE A 10 0.68 3.62 11.23
C ILE A 10 1.35 4.99 11.18
N GLY A 11 0.57 6.06 11.28
CA GLY A 11 1.10 7.41 11.32
C GLY A 11 2.03 7.66 12.51
N ALA A 12 1.75 7.02 13.65
CA ALA A 12 2.63 7.11 14.81
C ALA A 12 3.99 6.46 14.54
N ILE A 13 4.02 5.35 13.80
CA ILE A 13 5.27 4.70 13.39
C ILE A 13 6.06 5.64 12.47
N LYS A 14 5.39 6.28 11.51
CA LYS A 14 6.03 7.20 10.59
C LYS A 14 6.65 8.39 11.32
N SER A 15 5.96 8.91 12.33
CA SER A 15 6.45 10.05 13.12
C SER A 15 7.74 9.72 13.88
N GLN A 16 7.87 8.47 14.33
CA GLN A 16 9.07 8.02 15.06
C GLN A 16 10.23 7.72 14.12
N ASP A 17 9.93 7.14 12.95
CA ASP A 17 10.96 6.75 11.98
C ASP A 17 10.38 6.81 10.57
N PRO A 18 10.51 7.97 9.88
CA PRO A 18 9.93 8.14 8.54
C PRO A 18 10.49 7.21 7.47
N ASN A 19 11.67 6.63 7.71
CA ASN A 19 12.31 5.71 6.78
C ASN A 19 12.08 4.24 7.15
N ASN A 20 11.16 3.99 8.09
CA ASN A 20 10.91 2.62 8.55
C ASN A 20 10.24 1.80 7.43
N LEU A 21 10.92 0.73 7.03
CA LEU A 21 10.43 -0.20 6.02
C LEU A 21 9.06 -0.76 6.42
N VAL A 22 8.88 -1.07 7.72
CA VAL A 22 7.63 -1.63 8.23
C VAL A 22 6.48 -0.64 8.04
N TYR A 23 6.73 0.66 8.21
CA TYR A 23 5.70 1.66 7.96
C TYR A 23 5.13 1.55 6.55
N HIS A 24 6.02 1.50 5.54
CA HIS A 24 5.57 1.46 4.15
C HIS A 24 4.82 0.17 3.82
N LEU A 25 5.28 -0.95 4.36
CA LEU A 25 4.59 -2.23 4.18
C LEU A 25 3.22 -2.23 4.84
N LEU A 26 3.12 -1.76 6.09
CA LEU A 26 1.85 -1.73 6.80
C LEU A 26 0.86 -0.78 6.15
N ALA A 27 1.32 0.41 5.75
CA ALA A 27 0.45 1.37 5.09
C ALA A 27 -0.11 0.80 3.79
N ASN A 28 0.73 0.13 3.01
CA ASN A 28 0.29 -0.50 1.77
C ASN A 28 -0.68 -1.65 2.04
N TYR A 29 -0.40 -2.45 3.06
CA TYR A 29 -1.25 -3.59 3.42
C TYR A 29 -2.64 -3.13 3.86
N VAL A 30 -2.72 -2.02 4.61
CA VAL A 30 -4.01 -1.46 5.03
C VAL A 30 -4.82 -1.01 3.81
N ASP A 31 -4.19 -0.31 2.86
CA ASP A 31 -4.87 0.10 1.64
C ASP A 31 -5.33 -1.11 0.84
N PHE A 32 -4.48 -2.13 0.73
CA PHE A 32 -4.81 -3.38 0.03
C PHE A 32 -6.03 -4.07 0.65
N LEU A 33 -6.04 -4.22 1.98
CA LEU A 33 -7.17 -4.85 2.68
C LEU A 33 -8.45 -4.04 2.51
N TYR A 34 -8.37 -2.72 2.67
CA TYR A 34 -9.54 -1.86 2.52
C TYR A 34 -10.13 -2.00 1.11
N LEU A 35 -9.29 -1.91 0.08
CA LEU A 35 -9.76 -1.98 -1.30
C LEU A 35 -10.22 -3.38 -1.69
N SER A 36 -9.72 -4.42 -1.02
CA SER A 36 -10.18 -5.79 -1.26
C SER A 36 -11.57 -6.05 -0.68
N ILE A 37 -11.93 -5.34 0.39
CA ILE A 37 -13.22 -5.49 1.07
C ILE A 37 -14.23 -4.49 0.54
N GLN A 38 -13.81 -3.22 0.41
CA GLN A 38 -14.65 -2.11 -0.03
C GLN A 38 -14.29 -1.77 -1.47
N GLU A 39 -15.17 -1.97 -2.40
CA GLU A 39 -14.92 -1.66 -3.80
C GLU A 39 -15.04 -0.15 -4.05
N ASP A 40 -14.25 0.62 -3.32
CA ASP A 40 -14.28 2.08 -3.31
C ASP A 40 -13.37 2.65 -4.39
N ARG A 41 -13.94 2.94 -5.55
CA ARG A 41 -13.19 3.43 -6.71
C ARG A 41 -12.55 4.80 -6.46
N ALA A 42 -13.22 5.67 -5.72
CA ALA A 42 -12.66 6.98 -5.40
C ALA A 42 -11.42 6.85 -4.53
N TYR A 43 -11.46 5.95 -3.55
CA TYR A 43 -10.29 5.67 -2.71
C TYR A 43 -9.14 5.10 -3.55
N LEU A 44 -9.44 4.16 -4.45
CA LEU A 44 -8.43 3.61 -5.35
C LEU A 44 -7.75 4.71 -6.16
N ASP A 45 -8.53 5.54 -6.84
CA ASP A 45 -7.99 6.58 -7.71
C ASP A 45 -7.17 7.60 -6.95
N HIS A 46 -7.61 7.96 -5.74
CA HIS A 46 -6.89 8.92 -4.90
C HIS A 46 -5.55 8.36 -4.40
N ASN A 47 -5.48 7.05 -4.16
CA ASN A 47 -4.32 6.42 -3.54
C ASN A 47 -3.39 5.71 -4.53
N LEU A 48 -3.74 5.65 -5.81
CA LEU A 48 -2.86 5.03 -6.81
C LEU A 48 -1.42 5.58 -6.80
N PRO A 49 -1.21 6.90 -6.67
CA PRO A 49 0.17 7.43 -6.63
C PRO A 49 1.00 6.91 -5.45
N LEU A 50 0.36 6.46 -4.38
CA LEU A 50 1.08 6.00 -3.19
C LEU A 50 1.92 4.75 -3.46
N LYS A 51 1.55 3.94 -4.45
CA LYS A 51 2.37 2.79 -4.85
C LYS A 51 3.81 3.22 -5.16
N ASN A 52 3.96 4.17 -6.07
CA ASN A 52 5.29 4.62 -6.48
C ASN A 52 5.98 5.41 -5.38
N GLU A 53 5.25 6.23 -4.63
CA GLU A 53 5.82 6.97 -3.51
C GLU A 53 6.43 6.03 -2.47
N ARG A 54 5.73 4.95 -2.14
CA ARG A 54 6.21 3.97 -1.17
C ARG A 54 7.41 3.20 -1.68
N ILE A 55 7.39 2.81 -2.96
CA ILE A 55 8.52 2.12 -3.58
C ILE A 55 9.75 3.03 -3.59
N GLU A 56 9.58 4.29 -3.99
CA GLU A 56 10.67 5.26 -4.01
C GLU A 56 11.23 5.53 -2.61
N ALA A 57 10.36 5.63 -1.60
CA ALA A 57 10.80 5.80 -0.23
C ALA A 57 11.68 4.64 0.23
N LEU A 58 11.36 3.42 -0.20
CA LEU A 58 12.17 2.25 0.11
C LEU A 58 13.50 2.24 -0.63
N ASP A 59 13.59 2.91 -1.78
CA ASP A 59 14.86 3.05 -2.50
C ASP A 59 15.91 3.81 -1.69
N ALA A 60 15.50 4.64 -0.76
CA ALA A 60 16.42 5.35 0.12
C ALA A 60 17.13 4.43 1.11
N LEU A 61 16.63 3.22 1.32
CA LEU A 61 17.27 2.24 2.19
C LEU A 61 18.52 1.68 1.50
N PRO A 62 19.54 1.29 2.28
CA PRO A 62 20.75 0.68 1.70
C PRO A 62 20.43 -0.62 0.94
N ASP A 63 21.14 -0.84 -0.16
CA ASP A 63 21.00 -2.08 -0.93
C ASP A 63 21.40 -3.32 -0.13
N SER A 64 22.19 -3.14 0.93
CA SER A 64 22.55 -4.21 1.85
C SER A 64 21.39 -4.68 2.74
N ASN A 65 20.29 -3.90 2.80
CA ASN A 65 19.11 -4.30 3.56
C ASN A 65 18.42 -5.47 2.84
N PRO A 66 18.39 -6.68 3.44
CA PRO A 66 17.86 -7.85 2.76
C PRO A 66 16.35 -7.79 2.51
N TYR A 67 15.65 -6.91 3.19
CA TYR A 67 14.20 -6.81 3.07
C TYR A 67 13.73 -5.73 2.10
N LYS A 68 14.65 -4.91 1.60
CA LYS A 68 14.29 -3.81 0.69
C LYS A 68 13.59 -4.32 -0.57
N ALA A 69 14.22 -5.24 -1.28
CA ALA A 69 13.65 -5.79 -2.51
C ALA A 69 12.35 -6.55 -2.24
N TYR A 70 12.29 -7.29 -1.14
CA TYR A 70 11.09 -8.01 -0.73
C TYR A 70 9.93 -7.04 -0.50
N ALA A 71 10.18 -5.97 0.24
CA ALA A 71 9.13 -4.98 0.56
C ALA A 71 8.61 -4.31 -0.71
N GLN A 72 9.51 -3.93 -1.61
CA GLN A 72 9.11 -3.31 -2.87
C GLN A 72 8.28 -4.26 -3.73
N ALA A 73 8.71 -5.52 -3.82
CA ALA A 73 7.96 -6.53 -4.57
C ALA A 73 6.59 -6.77 -3.97
N GLU A 74 6.49 -6.82 -2.64
CA GLU A 74 5.22 -7.02 -1.95
C GLU A 74 4.23 -5.90 -2.24
N ILE A 75 4.71 -4.64 -2.22
CA ILE A 75 3.87 -3.49 -2.54
C ILE A 75 3.38 -3.59 -3.99
N MET A 76 4.23 -3.95 -4.92
CA MET A 76 3.87 -4.11 -6.32
C MET A 76 2.81 -5.20 -6.52
N VAL A 77 2.99 -6.35 -5.85
CA VAL A 77 2.04 -7.45 -5.94
C VAL A 77 0.67 -7.07 -5.38
N GLN A 78 0.64 -6.41 -4.23
CA GLN A 78 -0.62 -5.99 -3.63
C GLN A 78 -1.39 -5.03 -4.55
N TRP A 79 -0.73 -4.05 -5.14
CA TRP A 79 -1.39 -3.14 -6.07
C TRP A 79 -1.83 -3.83 -7.36
N ALA A 80 -1.05 -4.80 -7.83
CA ALA A 80 -1.45 -5.59 -9.00
C ALA A 80 -2.74 -6.38 -8.73
N MET A 81 -2.85 -6.97 -7.54
CA MET A 81 -4.06 -7.70 -7.14
C MET A 81 -5.26 -6.78 -7.02
N VAL A 82 -5.07 -5.59 -6.44
CA VAL A 82 -6.15 -4.59 -6.33
C VAL A 82 -6.64 -4.19 -7.72
N ARG A 83 -5.71 -3.86 -8.61
CA ARG A 83 -6.09 -3.44 -9.97
C ARG A 83 -6.82 -4.54 -10.73
N PHE A 84 -6.34 -5.76 -10.60
CA PHE A 84 -7.00 -6.91 -11.25
C PHE A 84 -8.43 -7.06 -10.75
N ARG A 85 -8.65 -6.95 -9.45
CA ARG A 85 -9.98 -7.05 -8.86
C ARG A 85 -10.91 -5.96 -9.38
N PHE A 86 -10.43 -4.72 -9.49
CA PHE A 86 -11.26 -3.62 -9.98
C PHE A 86 -11.56 -3.76 -11.47
N GLU A 87 -10.64 -4.23 -12.27
CA GLU A 87 -10.88 -4.51 -13.69
C GLU A 87 -11.92 -5.61 -13.87
N GLU A 88 -11.79 -6.68 -13.10
CA GLU A 88 -12.76 -7.79 -13.13
C GLU A 88 -14.16 -7.34 -12.73
N TYR A 89 -14.26 -6.57 -11.64
CA TYR A 89 -15.52 -5.99 -11.20
C TYR A 89 -16.15 -5.13 -12.29
N PHE A 90 -15.35 -4.27 -12.90
CA PHE A 90 -15.83 -3.36 -13.94
C PHE A 90 -16.39 -4.12 -15.13
N GLN A 91 -15.73 -5.20 -15.55
CA GLN A 91 -16.18 -6.02 -16.67
C GLN A 91 -17.52 -6.72 -16.37
N GLU A 92 -17.71 -7.16 -15.13
CA GLU A 92 -18.94 -7.83 -14.74
C GLU A 92 -20.14 -6.89 -14.68
N HIS A 93 -19.92 -5.59 -14.48
CA HIS A 93 -20.97 -4.62 -14.21
C HIS A 93 -21.17 -3.62 -15.35
N ILE A 94 -20.51 -3.80 -16.46
CA ILE A 94 -20.79 -3.08 -17.69
C ILE A 94 -21.94 -3.79 -18.42
#